data_9a37eb935e666cb193c39627bca8df31
#
_entry.id   9a37eb935e666cb193c39627bca8df31
#
_cell.length_a   1.000
_cell.length_b   1.000
_cell.length_c   1.000
_cell.angle_alpha   90.00
_cell.angle_beta   90.00
_cell.angle_gamma   90.00
#
_symmetry.space_group_name_H-M   'P 1'
#
loop_
_entity.id
_entity.type
_entity.pdbx_description
1 polymer ?
#
loop_
_entity_poly.entity_id
_entity_poly.type
_entity_poly.pdbx_seq_one_letter_code
_entity_poly.pdbx_strand_id
1 'polypeptide(L)'
;MPRKNIFQLVEENYDVKSEIEKINELFSMKYYFAKDYLDGLSLEGVSFERIIEDYLFDNWKYRGTCISIEEYFSCANADIDSLNTITEEEIINNLEVMENFVKLYFDNKNKLYREYQVSCYTTFKTVFCELLNTLERKMGLVKRKYKDKVILYPKNAPLEKVVDLCDDEDVQWELIRYVREDLSLYEKRKALACLATNLNIEDSDEKDENIKKNIGQAKYILNNLHIRHNNKTGKFESKALKGLSETVAMSLCDMAYNVMLIIMLLRDNEKYKPAYNEYRDKKRDEKAIKKAEEN
;
A
#
# COMPACT_ATOMS: atom_id res chain seq x y z
N MET A 1 25.34 3.43 -33.77
CA MET A 1 24.24 3.14 -32.82
C MET A 1 23.07 4.05 -33.14
N PRO A 2 21.81 3.57 -33.19
CA PRO A 2 20.69 4.47 -33.41
C PRO A 2 20.61 5.47 -32.23
N ARG A 3 20.34 6.74 -32.57
CA ARG A 3 20.23 7.82 -31.60
C ARG A 3 18.97 7.57 -30.72
N LYS A 4 19.13 7.45 -29.42
CA LYS A 4 18.00 7.39 -28.48
C LYS A 4 17.26 8.73 -28.49
N ASN A 5 15.94 8.69 -28.33
CA ASN A 5 15.18 9.93 -28.16
C ASN A 5 15.40 10.48 -26.74
N ILE A 6 15.10 11.77 -26.55
CA ILE A 6 15.39 12.47 -25.29
C ILE A 6 14.61 11.84 -24.11
N PHE A 7 13.39 11.35 -24.34
CA PHE A 7 12.56 10.73 -23.28
C PHE A 7 13.17 9.43 -22.80
N GLN A 8 13.73 8.60 -23.71
CA GLN A 8 14.46 7.39 -23.36
C GLN A 8 15.72 7.70 -22.54
N LEU A 9 16.45 8.77 -22.91
CA LEU A 9 17.63 9.17 -22.17
C LEU A 9 17.30 9.66 -20.76
N VAL A 10 16.23 10.45 -20.60
CA VAL A 10 15.75 10.92 -19.29
C VAL A 10 15.31 9.72 -18.43
N GLU A 11 14.62 8.76 -19.01
CA GLU A 11 14.14 7.58 -18.30
C GLU A 11 15.26 6.64 -17.83
N GLU A 12 16.28 6.45 -18.69
CA GLU A 12 17.47 5.64 -18.36
C GLU A 12 18.38 6.27 -17.31
N ASN A 13 18.37 7.60 -17.20
CA ASN A 13 19.17 8.34 -16.21
C ASN A 13 18.36 8.72 -14.96
N TYR A 14 17.15 8.18 -14.81
CA TYR A 14 16.35 8.44 -13.62
C TYR A 14 16.98 7.72 -12.41
N ASP A 15 17.39 8.51 -11.43
CA ASP A 15 17.99 8.03 -10.19
C ASP A 15 17.08 8.32 -9.00
N VAL A 16 16.52 7.27 -8.42
CA VAL A 16 15.61 7.35 -7.26
C VAL A 16 16.27 8.08 -6.09
N LYS A 17 17.54 7.83 -5.82
CA LYS A 17 18.27 8.48 -4.71
C LYS A 17 18.40 9.99 -4.90
N SER A 18 18.73 10.41 -6.11
CA SER A 18 18.80 11.83 -6.47
C SER A 18 17.43 12.50 -6.39
N GLU A 19 16.35 11.80 -6.75
CA GLU A 19 15.01 12.36 -6.69
C GLU A 19 14.47 12.49 -5.25
N ILE A 20 14.80 11.54 -4.37
CA ILE A 20 14.42 11.67 -2.95
C ILE A 20 15.19 12.80 -2.25
N GLU A 21 16.45 13.02 -2.61
CA GLU A 21 17.23 14.18 -2.14
C GLU A 21 16.55 15.50 -2.52
N LYS A 22 16.14 15.63 -3.79
CA LYS A 22 15.38 16.81 -4.24
C LYS A 22 14.07 17.01 -3.47
N ILE A 23 13.35 15.93 -3.15
CA ILE A 23 12.12 16.03 -2.34
C ILE A 23 12.43 16.62 -0.96
N ASN A 24 13.48 16.15 -0.30
CA ASN A 24 13.87 16.64 1.02
C ASN A 24 14.39 18.09 0.95
N GLU A 25 15.16 18.45 -0.08
CA GLU A 25 15.54 19.85 -0.31
C GLU A 25 14.32 20.75 -0.51
N LEU A 26 13.36 20.31 -1.34
CA LEU A 26 12.14 21.07 -1.60
C LEU A 26 11.22 21.18 -0.38
N PHE A 27 11.25 20.19 0.52
CA PHE A 27 10.52 20.23 1.79
C PHE A 27 10.96 21.40 2.67
N SER A 28 12.26 21.65 2.73
CA SER A 28 12.86 22.75 3.51
C SER A 28 12.93 24.08 2.76
N MET A 29 12.56 24.12 1.48
CA MET A 29 12.71 25.30 0.62
C MET A 29 11.63 26.36 0.89
N LYS A 30 12.02 27.62 1.03
CA LYS A 30 11.15 28.74 1.46
C LYS A 30 10.13 29.29 0.45
N TYR A 31 9.89 28.65 -0.69
CA TYR A 31 9.17 29.30 -1.80
C TYR A 31 7.78 28.73 -2.11
N TYR A 32 7.29 27.81 -1.31
CA TYR A 32 5.99 27.20 -1.63
C TYR A 32 4.78 27.79 -0.90
N PHE A 33 5.04 28.53 0.17
CA PHE A 33 4.01 29.14 0.98
C PHE A 33 4.34 30.60 1.25
N ALA A 34 3.31 31.44 1.32
CA ALA A 34 3.44 32.80 1.75
C ALA A 34 2.63 33.03 3.02
N LYS A 35 3.18 33.82 3.92
CA LYS A 35 2.49 34.34 5.10
C LYS A 35 2.24 35.82 4.89
N ASP A 36 0.95 36.22 4.87
CA ASP A 36 0.55 37.61 4.85
C ASP A 36 0.68 38.21 6.26
N TYR A 37 1.45 39.28 6.39
CA TYR A 37 1.41 40.10 7.59
C TYR A 37 0.32 41.14 7.44
N LEU A 38 -0.50 41.33 8.47
CA LEU A 38 -1.65 42.26 8.50
C LEU A 38 -1.27 43.72 8.18
N ASP A 39 0.01 44.08 8.22
CA ASP A 39 0.52 45.41 7.90
C ASP A 39 0.95 45.65 6.44
N GLY A 40 0.59 44.77 5.55
CA GLY A 40 0.45 45.04 4.11
C GLY A 40 1.70 45.15 3.27
N LEU A 41 2.91 44.79 3.73
CA LEU A 41 4.14 45.16 3.01
C LEU A 41 5.19 44.05 2.77
N SER A 42 5.07 42.83 3.26
CA SER A 42 5.97 41.77 2.84
C SER A 42 5.33 40.38 2.93
N LEU A 43 5.27 39.69 1.80
CA LEU A 43 5.04 38.23 1.73
C LEU A 43 6.35 37.56 2.16
N GLU A 44 6.38 36.95 3.35
CA GLU A 44 7.52 36.12 3.72
C GLU A 44 7.31 34.71 3.17
N GLY A 45 8.25 34.23 2.37
CA GLY A 45 8.29 32.84 1.91
C GLY A 45 8.54 31.90 3.10
N VAL A 46 7.69 30.88 3.25
CA VAL A 46 7.78 29.86 4.32
C VAL A 46 7.95 28.50 3.66
N SER A 47 8.79 27.63 4.26
CA SER A 47 8.98 26.27 3.80
C SER A 47 7.79 25.38 4.20
N PHE A 48 7.62 24.25 3.48
CA PHE A 48 6.61 23.27 3.83
C PHE A 48 6.89 22.64 5.20
N GLU A 49 8.15 22.30 5.48
CA GLU A 49 8.64 21.82 6.76
C GLU A 49 8.16 22.73 7.90
N ARG A 50 8.42 24.04 7.80
CA ARG A 50 8.03 25.00 8.82
C ARG A 50 6.52 25.12 8.98
N ILE A 51 5.74 24.98 7.90
CA ILE A 51 4.28 24.93 8.00
C ILE A 51 3.82 23.73 8.83
N ILE A 52 4.42 22.57 8.59
CA ILE A 52 4.10 21.38 9.37
C ILE A 52 4.52 21.59 10.83
N GLU A 53 5.75 21.98 11.07
CA GLU A 53 6.33 22.12 12.41
C GLU A 53 5.62 23.17 13.28
N ASP A 54 5.52 24.40 12.78
CA ASP A 54 5.02 25.53 13.58
C ASP A 54 3.50 25.50 13.79
N TYR A 55 2.73 24.89 12.89
CA TYR A 55 1.27 25.04 12.92
C TYR A 55 0.47 23.75 13.02
N LEU A 56 1.04 22.61 12.61
CA LEU A 56 0.26 21.39 12.44
C LEU A 56 0.76 20.21 13.28
N PHE A 57 2.07 20.08 13.47
CA PHE A 57 2.69 18.89 14.04
C PHE A 57 2.23 18.62 15.47
N ASP A 58 2.17 19.63 16.32
CA ASP A 58 1.77 19.50 17.74
C ASP A 58 0.36 18.92 17.92
N ASN A 59 -0.53 19.22 17.00
CA ASN A 59 -1.92 18.75 17.02
C ASN A 59 -2.14 17.48 16.17
N TRP A 60 -1.10 16.95 15.56
CA TRP A 60 -1.22 15.79 14.72
C TRP A 60 -1.25 14.50 15.55
N LYS A 61 -2.40 13.84 15.57
CA LYS A 61 -2.63 12.65 16.41
C LYS A 61 -1.71 11.45 16.10
N TYR A 62 -1.06 11.42 14.94
CA TYR A 62 -0.19 10.32 14.51
C TYR A 62 1.31 10.59 14.77
N ARG A 63 1.67 11.73 15.35
CA ARG A 63 3.06 12.02 15.73
C ARG A 63 3.58 11.12 16.86
N GLY A 64 2.68 10.40 17.54
CA GLY A 64 3.04 9.59 18.71
C GLY A 64 3.55 10.47 19.86
N THR A 65 4.70 10.12 20.39
CA THR A 65 5.39 10.87 21.45
C THR A 65 6.45 11.85 20.90
N CYS A 66 6.66 11.92 19.59
CA CYS A 66 7.66 12.80 19.00
C CYS A 66 7.32 14.27 19.25
N ILE A 67 8.33 15.06 19.57
CA ILE A 67 8.21 16.49 19.89
C ILE A 67 8.66 17.38 18.72
N SER A 68 9.37 16.82 17.73
CA SER A 68 9.81 17.51 16.52
C SER A 68 9.64 16.65 15.28
N ILE A 69 9.73 17.28 14.12
CA ILE A 69 9.70 16.59 12.82
C ILE A 69 10.91 15.69 12.67
N GLU A 70 12.09 16.13 13.06
CA GLU A 70 13.33 15.34 12.98
C GLU A 70 13.22 14.08 13.83
N GLU A 71 12.72 14.18 15.07
CA GLU A 71 12.47 13.01 15.89
C GLU A 71 11.46 12.06 15.23
N TYR A 72 10.45 12.60 14.56
CA TYR A 72 9.46 11.79 13.86
C TYR A 72 10.07 11.04 12.66
N PHE A 73 10.91 11.71 11.86
CA PHE A 73 11.63 11.04 10.75
C PHE A 73 12.52 9.91 11.28
N SER A 74 13.25 10.17 12.36
CA SER A 74 14.12 9.17 13.00
C SER A 74 13.31 7.97 13.54
N CYS A 75 12.23 8.21 14.27
CA CYS A 75 11.34 7.16 14.77
C CYS A 75 10.66 6.36 13.66
N ALA A 76 10.40 6.99 12.53
CA ALA A 76 9.82 6.36 11.36
C ALA A 76 10.84 5.59 10.49
N ASN A 77 12.13 5.62 10.85
CA ASN A 77 13.23 5.13 10.00
C ASN A 77 13.16 5.74 8.58
N ALA A 78 12.95 7.04 8.54
CA ALA A 78 12.73 7.83 7.33
C ALA A 78 13.79 8.93 7.12
N ASP A 79 14.82 8.99 7.99
CA ASP A 79 15.93 9.90 7.86
C ASP A 79 16.80 9.56 6.65
N ILE A 80 17.21 10.60 5.93
CA ILE A 80 18.09 10.47 4.77
C ILE A 80 19.42 11.18 5.09
N ASP A 81 20.17 10.61 6.01
CA ASP A 81 21.46 11.16 6.42
C ASP A 81 22.57 10.96 5.39
N SER A 82 22.48 9.89 4.59
CA SER A 82 23.47 9.56 3.56
C SER A 82 22.87 8.79 2.40
N LEU A 83 22.85 9.42 1.24
CA LEU A 83 22.39 8.78 -0.02
C LEU A 83 23.15 7.50 -0.40
N ASN A 84 24.39 7.37 0.04
CA ASN A 84 25.22 6.20 -0.31
C ASN A 84 24.76 4.93 0.39
N THR A 85 24.21 5.06 1.60
CA THR A 85 23.80 3.94 2.45
C THR A 85 22.28 3.75 2.53
N ILE A 86 21.49 4.67 1.99
CA ILE A 86 20.02 4.63 2.06
C ILE A 86 19.47 3.35 1.46
N THR A 87 18.59 2.70 2.18
CA THR A 87 17.86 1.50 1.77
C THR A 87 16.56 1.89 1.05
N GLU A 88 16.00 0.94 0.29
CA GLU A 88 14.69 1.11 -0.34
C GLU A 88 13.59 1.31 0.70
N GLU A 89 13.68 0.64 1.85
CA GLU A 89 12.73 0.78 2.95
C GLU A 89 12.74 2.19 3.54
N GLU A 90 13.91 2.76 3.80
CA GLU A 90 14.05 4.15 4.28
C GLU A 90 13.47 5.15 3.28
N ILE A 91 13.66 4.93 1.98
CA ILE A 91 13.05 5.76 0.93
C ILE A 91 11.52 5.66 0.99
N ILE A 92 10.97 4.46 1.08
CA ILE A 92 9.50 4.26 1.16
C ILE A 92 8.93 4.92 2.43
N ASN A 93 9.61 4.76 3.55
CA ASN A 93 9.20 5.38 4.82
C ASN A 93 9.23 6.92 4.72
N ASN A 94 10.28 7.49 4.14
CA ASN A 94 10.37 8.93 3.91
C ASN A 94 9.23 9.45 3.02
N LEU A 95 8.97 8.80 1.89
CA LEU A 95 7.86 9.14 1.01
C LEU A 95 6.51 9.06 1.73
N GLU A 96 6.30 8.03 2.54
CA GLU A 96 5.07 7.87 3.31
C GLU A 96 4.90 8.99 4.36
N VAL A 97 5.98 9.41 5.02
CA VAL A 97 5.97 10.57 5.92
C VAL A 97 5.59 11.84 5.16
N MET A 98 6.23 12.10 4.02
CA MET A 98 5.94 13.25 3.17
C MET A 98 4.48 13.28 2.69
N GLU A 99 3.93 12.14 2.25
CA GLU A 99 2.54 12.02 1.86
C GLU A 99 1.56 12.30 3.01
N ASN A 100 1.89 11.84 4.21
CA ASN A 100 1.09 12.13 5.40
C ASN A 100 1.15 13.61 5.78
N PHE A 101 2.27 14.29 5.60
CA PHE A 101 2.38 15.74 5.79
C PHE A 101 1.61 16.51 4.71
N VAL A 102 1.67 16.09 3.46
CA VAL A 102 0.84 16.66 2.37
C VAL A 102 -0.64 16.54 2.71
N LYS A 103 -1.07 15.36 3.16
CA LYS A 103 -2.44 15.14 3.62
C LYS A 103 -2.81 16.04 4.81
N LEU A 104 -1.95 16.09 5.81
CA LEU A 104 -2.14 16.94 7.01
C LEU A 104 -2.32 18.41 6.63
N TYR A 105 -1.51 18.91 5.70
CA TYR A 105 -1.66 20.26 5.17
C TYR A 105 -3.01 20.47 4.48
N PHE A 106 -3.39 19.59 3.54
CA PHE A 106 -4.65 19.75 2.80
C PHE A 106 -5.89 19.65 3.67
N ASP A 107 -5.86 18.79 4.68
CA ASP A 107 -6.95 18.66 5.66
C ASP A 107 -7.11 19.95 6.50
N ASN A 108 -6.03 20.70 6.73
CA ASN A 108 -6.00 21.91 7.56
C ASN A 108 -5.87 23.23 6.79
N LYS A 109 -5.79 23.23 5.47
CA LYS A 109 -5.51 24.43 4.65
C LYS A 109 -6.42 25.62 4.92
N ASN A 110 -7.70 25.39 5.19
CA ASN A 110 -8.67 26.45 5.48
C ASN A 110 -8.44 27.07 6.86
N LYS A 111 -8.01 26.27 7.83
CA LYS A 111 -7.62 26.72 9.17
C LYS A 111 -6.33 27.56 9.09
N LEU A 112 -5.33 27.07 8.38
CA LEU A 112 -4.07 27.76 8.15
C LEU A 112 -4.30 29.13 7.53
N TYR A 113 -5.14 29.23 6.52
CA TYR A 113 -5.47 30.51 5.90
C TYR A 113 -6.20 31.47 6.87
N ARG A 114 -7.19 31.00 7.62
CA ARG A 114 -8.02 31.84 8.51
C ARG A 114 -7.26 32.30 9.74
N GLU A 115 -6.50 31.42 10.37
CA GLU A 115 -5.89 31.69 11.67
C GLU A 115 -4.47 32.25 11.55
N TYR A 116 -3.74 31.85 10.51
CA TYR A 116 -2.33 32.18 10.36
C TYR A 116 -2.01 32.90 9.05
N GLN A 117 -3.01 33.13 8.21
CA GLN A 117 -2.89 33.78 6.89
C GLN A 117 -1.83 33.11 5.98
N VAL A 118 -1.68 31.81 6.14
CA VAL A 118 -0.76 31.02 5.31
C VAL A 118 -1.48 30.56 4.07
N SER A 119 -0.96 30.92 2.90
CA SER A 119 -1.44 30.49 1.58
C SER A 119 -0.40 29.68 0.83
N CYS A 120 -0.87 28.71 0.04
CA CYS A 120 -0.05 27.83 -0.78
C CYS A 120 0.05 28.36 -2.21
N TYR A 121 1.26 28.44 -2.75
CA TYR A 121 1.47 28.71 -4.17
C TYR A 121 1.12 27.48 -5.02
N THR A 122 0.67 27.74 -6.25
CA THR A 122 0.35 26.67 -7.22
C THR A 122 1.54 25.74 -7.46
N THR A 123 2.76 26.27 -7.40
CA THR A 123 4.01 25.52 -7.55
C THR A 123 4.19 24.39 -6.55
N PHE A 124 3.62 24.47 -5.33
CA PHE A 124 3.65 23.37 -4.39
C PHE A 124 2.99 22.10 -4.96
N LYS A 125 1.81 22.24 -5.57
CA LYS A 125 1.12 21.10 -6.20
C LYS A 125 1.85 20.61 -7.44
N THR A 126 2.26 21.53 -8.32
CA THR A 126 2.82 21.18 -9.64
C THR A 126 4.28 20.75 -9.60
N VAL A 127 4.99 21.01 -8.51
CA VAL A 127 6.37 20.57 -8.33
C VAL A 127 6.49 19.53 -7.26
N PHE A 128 6.18 19.88 -6.00
CA PHE A 128 6.41 18.97 -4.88
C PHE A 128 5.53 17.72 -4.93
N CYS A 129 4.20 17.90 -5.03
CA CYS A 129 3.29 16.76 -5.04
C CYS A 129 3.43 15.89 -6.32
N GLU A 130 3.72 16.52 -7.48
CA GLU A 130 3.95 15.74 -8.70
C GLU A 130 5.28 14.99 -8.70
N LEU A 131 6.29 15.51 -8.01
CA LEU A 131 7.55 14.80 -7.82
C LEU A 131 7.37 13.59 -6.92
N LEU A 132 6.64 13.71 -5.79
CA LEU A 132 6.25 12.58 -4.95
C LEU A 132 5.52 11.50 -5.76
N ASN A 133 4.44 11.87 -6.45
CA ASN A 133 3.66 10.93 -7.28
C ASN A 133 4.52 10.25 -8.36
N THR A 134 5.48 10.98 -8.93
CA THR A 134 6.36 10.43 -9.96
C THR A 134 7.32 9.41 -9.39
N LEU A 135 7.92 9.70 -8.24
CA LEU A 135 8.85 8.80 -7.57
C LEU A 135 8.14 7.53 -7.09
N GLU A 136 6.96 7.65 -6.46
CA GLU A 136 6.13 6.52 -6.07
C GLU A 136 5.81 5.60 -7.27
N ARG A 137 5.40 6.19 -8.38
CA ARG A 137 5.11 5.44 -9.62
C ARG A 137 6.36 4.73 -10.18
N LYS A 138 7.52 5.38 -10.16
CA LYS A 138 8.79 4.82 -10.63
C LYS A 138 9.28 3.68 -9.74
N MET A 139 9.04 3.76 -8.44
CA MET A 139 9.30 2.69 -7.48
C MET A 139 8.22 1.59 -7.51
N GLY A 140 7.18 1.74 -8.30
CA GLY A 140 6.09 0.76 -8.35
C GLY A 140 5.28 0.69 -7.06
N LEU A 141 5.13 1.83 -6.37
CA LEU A 141 4.33 1.93 -5.15
C LEU A 141 2.87 2.28 -5.46
N VAL A 142 2.00 1.82 -4.58
CA VAL A 142 0.58 2.17 -4.54
C VAL A 142 0.30 2.95 -3.28
N LYS A 143 -0.40 4.06 -3.44
CA LYS A 143 -0.85 4.92 -2.35
C LYS A 143 -2.29 4.59 -1.97
N ARG A 144 -2.54 4.36 -0.69
CA ARG A 144 -3.88 4.08 -0.16
C ARG A 144 -4.13 4.85 1.13
N LYS A 145 -5.37 5.25 1.31
CA LYS A 145 -5.81 5.80 2.59
C LYS A 145 -6.21 4.64 3.52
N TYR A 146 -5.66 4.65 4.73
CA TYR A 146 -6.07 3.78 5.82
C TYR A 146 -6.41 4.63 7.05
N LYS A 147 -7.69 4.61 7.46
CA LYS A 147 -8.22 5.56 8.46
C LYS A 147 -7.88 7.00 8.01
N ASP A 148 -7.12 7.73 8.77
CA ASP A 148 -6.72 9.11 8.41
C ASP A 148 -5.26 9.22 7.98
N LYS A 149 -4.61 8.09 7.65
CA LYS A 149 -3.23 8.04 7.16
C LYS A 149 -3.18 7.69 5.69
N VAL A 150 -2.09 8.08 5.07
CA VAL A 150 -1.65 7.55 3.78
C VAL A 150 -0.65 6.44 4.06
N ILE A 151 -0.79 5.32 3.37
CA ILE A 151 0.16 4.20 3.39
C ILE A 151 0.64 3.94 1.98
N LEU A 152 1.93 3.57 1.86
CA LEU A 152 2.56 3.15 0.62
C LEU A 152 2.93 1.67 0.70
N TYR A 153 2.71 0.94 -0.38
CA TYR A 153 3.08 -0.47 -0.48
C TYR A 153 3.41 -0.85 -1.93
N PRO A 154 4.22 -1.91 -2.15
CA PRO A 154 4.56 -2.36 -3.49
C PRO A 154 3.34 -2.75 -4.31
N LYS A 155 3.31 -2.33 -5.58
CA LYS A 155 2.22 -2.63 -6.51
C LYS A 155 2.05 -4.14 -6.68
N ASN A 156 0.85 -4.62 -6.39
CA ASN A 156 0.48 -6.03 -6.51
C ASN A 156 -0.99 -6.11 -6.97
N ALA A 157 -1.22 -6.32 -8.27
CA ALA A 157 -2.55 -6.26 -8.84
C ALA A 157 -3.55 -7.27 -8.22
N PRO A 158 -3.20 -8.54 -7.92
CA PRO A 158 -4.03 -9.44 -7.13
C PRO A 158 -4.42 -8.87 -5.76
N LEU A 159 -3.46 -8.35 -5.01
CA LEU A 159 -3.69 -7.75 -3.70
C LEU A 159 -4.61 -6.53 -3.80
N GLU A 160 -4.31 -5.59 -4.70
CA GLU A 160 -5.11 -4.37 -4.90
C GLU A 160 -6.58 -4.74 -5.15
N LYS A 161 -6.81 -5.71 -6.04
CA LYS A 161 -8.17 -6.17 -6.34
C LYS A 161 -8.87 -6.79 -5.12
N VAL A 162 -8.18 -7.61 -4.33
CA VAL A 162 -8.76 -8.23 -3.12
C VAL A 162 -9.03 -7.17 -2.05
N VAL A 163 -8.12 -6.22 -1.86
CA VAL A 163 -8.31 -5.09 -0.93
C VAL A 163 -9.54 -4.27 -1.32
N ASP A 164 -9.78 -4.04 -2.63
CA ASP A 164 -10.97 -3.33 -3.11
C ASP A 164 -12.28 -4.12 -2.93
N LEU A 165 -12.21 -5.44 -2.77
CA LEU A 165 -13.36 -6.30 -2.48
C LEU A 165 -13.70 -6.38 -0.99
N CYS A 166 -12.84 -5.89 -0.11
CA CYS A 166 -13.05 -5.91 1.33
C CYS A 166 -13.63 -4.58 1.80
N ASP A 167 -14.75 -4.62 2.50
CA ASP A 167 -15.38 -3.41 3.08
C ASP A 167 -14.74 -3.00 4.42
N ASP A 168 -14.09 -3.94 5.12
CA ASP A 168 -13.48 -3.72 6.42
C ASP A 168 -12.05 -3.18 6.28
N GLU A 169 -11.82 -1.94 6.74
CA GLU A 169 -10.51 -1.28 6.68
C GLU A 169 -9.42 -2.02 7.46
N ASP A 170 -9.75 -2.70 8.55
CA ASP A 170 -8.76 -3.43 9.35
C ASP A 170 -8.33 -4.71 8.61
N VAL A 171 -9.25 -5.36 7.86
CA VAL A 171 -8.92 -6.48 6.97
C VAL A 171 -8.08 -6.02 5.79
N GLN A 172 -8.43 -4.88 5.18
CA GLN A 172 -7.63 -4.26 4.11
C GLN A 172 -6.20 -3.97 4.60
N TRP A 173 -6.07 -3.46 5.82
CA TRP A 173 -4.77 -3.20 6.43
C TRP A 173 -3.96 -4.48 6.64
N GLU A 174 -4.54 -5.54 7.20
CA GLU A 174 -3.82 -6.81 7.39
C GLU A 174 -3.37 -7.44 6.06
N LEU A 175 -4.18 -7.30 4.99
CA LEU A 175 -3.78 -7.70 3.64
C LEU A 175 -2.55 -6.93 3.14
N ILE A 176 -2.55 -5.62 3.28
CA ILE A 176 -1.45 -4.75 2.84
C ILE A 176 -0.21 -4.95 3.73
N ARG A 177 -0.40 -4.99 5.04
CA ARG A 177 0.65 -5.17 6.04
C ARG A 177 1.46 -6.43 5.80
N TYR A 178 0.80 -7.50 5.37
CA TYR A 178 1.45 -8.79 5.10
C TYR A 178 2.55 -8.71 4.04
N VAL A 179 2.41 -7.86 3.04
CA VAL A 179 3.39 -7.69 1.95
C VAL A 179 4.30 -6.49 2.15
N ARG A 180 3.89 -5.55 2.99
CA ARG A 180 4.62 -4.31 3.23
C ARG A 180 5.70 -4.45 4.30
N GLU A 181 5.42 -5.19 5.35
CA GLU A 181 6.26 -5.30 6.53
C GLU A 181 7.06 -6.61 6.53
N ASP A 182 8.29 -6.56 7.01
CA ASP A 182 9.08 -7.79 7.27
C ASP A 182 8.57 -8.45 8.56
N LEU A 183 7.47 -9.18 8.42
CA LEU A 183 6.79 -9.80 9.53
C LEU A 183 7.53 -11.05 10.02
N SER A 184 7.72 -11.15 11.33
CA SER A 184 8.15 -12.38 11.97
C SER A 184 7.16 -13.52 11.72
N LEU A 185 7.61 -14.77 11.87
CA LEU A 185 6.73 -15.95 11.72
C LEU A 185 5.49 -15.87 12.61
N TYR A 186 5.64 -15.34 13.83
CA TYR A 186 4.51 -15.16 14.76
C TYR A 186 3.48 -14.16 14.20
N GLU A 187 3.95 -13.02 13.67
CA GLU A 187 3.08 -11.99 13.12
C GLU A 187 2.40 -12.44 11.82
N LYS A 188 3.12 -13.12 10.92
CA LYS A 188 2.52 -13.74 9.72
C LYS A 188 1.40 -14.71 10.08
N ARG A 189 1.62 -15.57 11.08
CA ARG A 189 0.59 -16.50 11.56
C ARG A 189 -0.63 -15.78 12.13
N LYS A 190 -0.41 -14.70 12.90
CA LYS A 190 -1.48 -13.87 13.46
C LYS A 190 -2.29 -13.18 12.37
N ALA A 191 -1.62 -12.58 11.37
CA ALA A 191 -2.27 -11.96 10.22
C ALA A 191 -3.11 -12.98 9.42
N LEU A 192 -2.55 -14.16 9.13
CA LEU A 192 -3.28 -15.23 8.44
C LEU A 192 -4.50 -15.74 9.23
N ALA A 193 -4.43 -15.82 10.55
CA ALA A 193 -5.57 -16.18 11.37
C ALA A 193 -6.71 -15.14 11.26
N CYS A 194 -6.36 -13.86 11.29
CA CYS A 194 -7.29 -12.75 11.09
C CYS A 194 -7.92 -12.82 9.69
N LEU A 195 -7.10 -12.94 8.65
CA LEU A 195 -7.55 -12.99 7.26
C LEU A 195 -8.43 -14.22 6.97
N ALA A 196 -8.05 -15.41 7.48
CA ALA A 196 -8.82 -16.64 7.29
C ALA A 196 -10.24 -16.53 7.84
N THR A 197 -10.38 -15.87 8.99
CA THR A 197 -11.68 -15.64 9.63
C THR A 197 -12.50 -14.59 8.86
N ASN A 198 -11.92 -13.41 8.62
CA ASN A 198 -12.67 -12.29 8.07
C ASN A 198 -12.98 -12.43 6.57
N LEU A 199 -12.14 -13.16 5.82
CA LEU A 199 -12.39 -13.47 4.42
C LEU A 199 -13.25 -14.72 4.21
N ASN A 200 -13.80 -15.30 5.29
CA ASN A 200 -14.60 -16.53 5.26
C ASN A 200 -13.94 -17.65 4.44
N ILE A 201 -12.62 -17.81 4.60
CA ILE A 201 -11.88 -18.85 3.84
C ILE A 201 -12.33 -20.25 4.18
N GLU A 202 -13.01 -20.41 5.31
CA GLU A 202 -13.46 -21.72 5.84
C GLU A 202 -14.88 -22.09 5.44
N ASP A 203 -15.57 -21.25 4.68
CA ASP A 203 -16.94 -21.50 4.29
C ASP A 203 -17.07 -22.86 3.56
N SER A 204 -17.95 -23.72 4.11
CA SER A 204 -18.17 -25.08 3.62
C SER A 204 -19.21 -25.13 2.50
N ASP A 205 -19.98 -24.04 2.31
CA ASP A 205 -21.12 -24.01 1.37
C ASP A 205 -20.69 -23.63 -0.05
N GLU A 206 -19.39 -23.52 -0.29
CA GLU A 206 -18.83 -23.24 -1.61
C GLU A 206 -19.23 -24.33 -2.63
N LYS A 207 -19.72 -23.92 -3.79
CA LYS A 207 -20.20 -24.83 -4.86
C LYS A 207 -19.17 -25.06 -5.96
N ASP A 208 -18.30 -24.10 -6.21
CA ASP A 208 -17.27 -24.21 -7.25
C ASP A 208 -16.12 -25.12 -6.81
N GLU A 209 -15.85 -26.14 -7.62
CA GLU A 209 -14.83 -27.17 -7.29
C GLU A 209 -13.40 -26.59 -7.26
N ASN A 210 -13.10 -25.55 -8.05
CA ASN A 210 -11.79 -24.91 -8.03
C ASN A 210 -11.61 -24.11 -6.73
N ILE A 211 -12.66 -23.41 -6.29
CA ILE A 211 -12.64 -22.67 -5.03
C ILE A 211 -12.52 -23.66 -3.87
N LYS A 212 -13.29 -24.74 -3.85
CA LYS A 212 -13.18 -25.81 -2.85
C LYS A 212 -11.77 -26.38 -2.74
N LYS A 213 -11.13 -26.64 -3.88
CA LYS A 213 -9.75 -27.14 -3.91
C LYS A 213 -8.78 -26.16 -3.25
N ASN A 214 -8.88 -24.87 -3.55
CA ASN A 214 -8.05 -23.84 -2.96
C ASN A 214 -8.36 -23.68 -1.46
N ILE A 215 -9.62 -23.71 -1.05
CA ILE A 215 -10.02 -23.72 0.36
C ILE A 215 -9.40 -24.93 1.08
N GLY A 216 -9.44 -26.12 0.48
CA GLY A 216 -8.82 -27.32 1.02
C GLY A 216 -7.31 -27.14 1.23
N GLN A 217 -6.62 -26.53 0.27
CA GLN A 217 -5.19 -26.23 0.35
C GLN A 217 -4.90 -25.22 1.47
N ALA A 218 -5.64 -24.11 1.54
CA ALA A 218 -5.50 -23.12 2.59
C ALA A 218 -5.71 -23.76 3.97
N LYS A 219 -6.80 -24.50 4.17
CA LYS A 219 -7.10 -25.22 5.41
C LYS A 219 -5.98 -26.16 5.82
N TYR A 220 -5.42 -26.91 4.87
CA TYR A 220 -4.30 -27.82 5.14
C TYR A 220 -3.08 -27.06 5.68
N ILE A 221 -2.68 -25.96 5.03
CA ILE A 221 -1.54 -25.15 5.45
C ILE A 221 -1.81 -24.52 6.82
N LEU A 222 -2.99 -23.88 7.01
CA LEU A 222 -3.36 -23.21 8.24
C LEU A 222 -3.39 -24.19 9.44
N ASN A 223 -3.86 -25.41 9.24
CA ASN A 223 -3.86 -26.44 10.27
C ASN A 223 -2.44 -26.90 10.63
N ASN A 224 -1.58 -27.10 9.62
CA ASN A 224 -0.22 -27.55 9.85
C ASN A 224 0.68 -26.48 10.49
N LEU A 225 0.39 -25.19 10.27
CA LEU A 225 1.06 -24.07 10.92
C LEU A 225 0.42 -23.67 12.27
N HIS A 226 -0.58 -24.44 12.77
CA HIS A 226 -1.35 -24.12 13.98
C HIS A 226 -1.95 -22.71 14.00
N ILE A 227 -2.33 -22.20 12.85
CA ILE A 227 -2.93 -20.87 12.72
C ILE A 227 -4.41 -20.94 13.09
N ARG A 228 -5.09 -22.00 12.65
CA ARG A 228 -6.55 -22.16 12.76
C ARG A 228 -7.03 -22.57 14.16
N HIS A 229 -6.29 -23.43 14.81
CA HIS A 229 -6.62 -23.93 16.12
C HIS A 229 -5.63 -23.42 17.14
N ASN A 230 -5.96 -22.31 17.78
CA ASN A 230 -5.23 -21.78 18.93
C ASN A 230 -5.50 -22.66 20.16
N ASN A 231 -5.31 -23.97 20.01
CA ASN A 231 -5.53 -24.93 21.08
C ASN A 231 -4.40 -24.77 22.10
N LYS A 232 -4.73 -24.05 23.17
CA LYS A 232 -3.91 -23.87 24.37
C LYS A 232 -3.57 -25.19 25.10
N THR A 233 -4.02 -26.34 24.59
CA THR A 233 -3.74 -27.65 25.17
C THR A 233 -2.59 -28.26 24.37
N GLY A 234 -1.41 -28.35 24.98
CA GLY A 234 -0.13 -28.84 24.45
C GLY A 234 -0.09 -30.24 23.81
N LYS A 235 -1.23 -30.79 23.38
CA LYS A 235 -1.32 -32.00 22.56
C LYS A 235 -1.11 -31.75 21.07
N PHE A 236 -1.18 -30.51 20.61
CA PHE A 236 -1.00 -30.12 19.20
C PHE A 236 0.23 -29.23 18.97
N GLU A 237 1.14 -29.11 19.90
CA GLU A 237 2.54 -28.76 19.61
C GLU A 237 3.15 -29.90 18.78
N SER A 238 2.67 -29.99 17.62
CA SER A 238 2.49 -31.21 16.91
C SER A 238 3.71 -31.52 16.07
N LYS A 239 3.76 -32.75 15.76
CA LYS A 239 4.61 -33.41 14.79
C LYS A 239 4.84 -32.62 13.47
N ALA A 240 3.94 -31.73 13.08
CA ALA A 240 4.04 -30.99 11.82
C ALA A 240 5.04 -29.80 11.87
N LEU A 241 5.17 -29.10 13.00
CA LEU A 241 6.22 -28.08 13.19
C LEU A 241 7.53 -28.64 13.73
N LYS A 242 7.50 -29.83 14.35
CA LYS A 242 8.72 -30.52 14.78
C LYS A 242 9.49 -31.00 13.56
N GLY A 243 10.42 -30.17 13.07
CA GLY A 243 11.29 -30.47 11.94
C GLY A 243 11.17 -29.51 10.76
N LEU A 244 10.25 -28.55 10.78
CA LEU A 244 10.26 -27.44 9.83
C LEU A 244 11.25 -26.38 10.31
N SER A 245 12.15 -25.94 9.43
CA SER A 245 12.92 -24.73 9.68
C SER A 245 11.98 -23.52 9.64
N GLU A 246 12.37 -22.44 10.33
CA GLU A 246 11.62 -21.18 10.31
C GLU A 246 11.41 -20.67 8.88
N THR A 247 12.44 -20.77 8.04
CA THR A 247 12.38 -20.41 6.62
C THR A 247 11.27 -21.15 5.86
N VAL A 248 11.13 -22.47 6.09
CA VAL A 248 10.06 -23.26 5.46
C VAL A 248 8.70 -22.86 6.00
N ALA A 249 8.59 -22.61 7.30
CA ALA A 249 7.34 -22.15 7.92
C ALA A 249 6.92 -20.77 7.38
N MET A 250 7.86 -19.84 7.19
CA MET A 250 7.64 -18.54 6.55
C MET A 250 7.11 -18.70 5.12
N SER A 251 7.76 -19.54 4.31
CA SER A 251 7.34 -19.82 2.92
C SER A 251 5.93 -20.42 2.86
N LEU A 252 5.56 -21.27 3.81
CA LEU A 252 4.21 -21.82 3.90
C LEU A 252 3.17 -20.75 4.29
N CYS A 253 3.54 -19.80 5.15
CA CYS A 253 2.70 -18.64 5.44
C CYS A 253 2.44 -17.82 4.16
N ASP A 254 3.48 -17.53 3.38
CA ASP A 254 3.37 -16.79 2.13
C ASP A 254 2.52 -17.54 1.10
N MET A 255 2.67 -18.86 1.03
CA MET A 255 1.80 -19.71 0.21
C MET A 255 0.34 -19.63 0.66
N ALA A 256 0.05 -19.71 1.96
CA ALA A 256 -1.31 -19.60 2.49
C ALA A 256 -1.94 -18.24 2.14
N TYR A 257 -1.19 -17.16 2.32
CA TYR A 257 -1.60 -15.81 1.95
C TYR A 257 -1.99 -15.73 0.46
N ASN A 258 -1.12 -16.19 -0.44
CA ASN A 258 -1.39 -16.18 -1.88
C ASN A 258 -2.62 -17.02 -2.24
N VAL A 259 -2.82 -18.19 -1.61
CA VAL A 259 -4.01 -19.02 -1.82
C VAL A 259 -5.28 -18.29 -1.36
N MET A 260 -5.24 -17.53 -0.27
CA MET A 260 -6.38 -16.71 0.18
C MET A 260 -6.72 -15.62 -0.84
N LEU A 261 -5.73 -14.93 -1.41
CA LEU A 261 -5.97 -13.97 -2.49
C LEU A 261 -6.64 -14.64 -3.70
N ILE A 262 -6.16 -15.82 -4.10
CA ILE A 262 -6.75 -16.59 -5.21
C ILE A 262 -8.21 -16.95 -4.92
N ILE A 263 -8.54 -17.40 -3.71
CA ILE A 263 -9.91 -17.73 -3.33
C ILE A 263 -10.82 -16.51 -3.49
N MET A 264 -10.39 -15.35 -3.01
CA MET A 264 -11.17 -14.11 -3.12
C MET A 264 -11.38 -13.67 -4.58
N LEU A 265 -10.34 -13.77 -5.41
CA LEU A 265 -10.44 -13.45 -6.83
C LEU A 265 -11.35 -14.43 -7.59
N LEU A 266 -11.30 -15.71 -7.25
CA LEU A 266 -12.19 -16.70 -7.85
C LEU A 266 -13.65 -16.43 -7.45
N ARG A 267 -13.93 -16.12 -6.20
CA ARG A 267 -15.26 -15.71 -5.72
C ARG A 267 -15.77 -14.45 -6.44
N ASP A 268 -14.91 -13.46 -6.65
CA ASP A 268 -15.29 -12.26 -7.43
C ASP A 268 -15.62 -12.60 -8.86
N ASN A 269 -14.90 -13.53 -9.49
CA ASN A 269 -15.14 -13.97 -10.86
C ASN A 269 -16.47 -14.74 -11.01
N GLU A 270 -16.98 -15.42 -9.98
CA GLU A 270 -18.25 -16.13 -10.04
C GLU A 270 -19.42 -15.25 -10.47
N LYS A 271 -19.43 -13.97 -10.07
CA LYS A 271 -20.46 -13.00 -10.45
C LYS A 271 -20.53 -12.74 -11.97
N TYR A 272 -19.44 -13.02 -12.72
CA TYR A 272 -19.38 -12.82 -14.16
C TYR A 272 -19.74 -14.09 -14.96
N LYS A 273 -19.82 -15.27 -14.31
CA LYS A 273 -20.15 -16.53 -14.97
C LYS A 273 -21.45 -16.51 -15.79
N PRO A 274 -22.57 -15.91 -15.29
CA PRO A 274 -23.79 -15.84 -16.07
C PRO A 274 -23.60 -15.13 -17.42
N ALA A 275 -22.96 -13.96 -17.42
CA ALA A 275 -22.70 -13.20 -18.64
C ALA A 275 -21.74 -13.94 -19.60
N TYR A 276 -20.71 -14.61 -19.05
CA TYR A 276 -19.79 -15.42 -19.85
C TYR A 276 -20.51 -16.61 -20.50
N ASN A 277 -21.37 -17.32 -19.76
CA ASN A 277 -22.14 -18.44 -20.29
C ASN A 277 -23.09 -17.98 -21.41
N GLU A 278 -23.80 -16.87 -21.22
CA GLU A 278 -24.66 -16.30 -22.26
C GLU A 278 -23.85 -15.94 -23.52
N TYR A 279 -22.70 -15.31 -23.38
CA TYR A 279 -21.82 -15.01 -24.53
C TYR A 279 -21.36 -16.28 -25.24
N ARG A 280 -20.92 -17.29 -24.47
CA ARG A 280 -20.44 -18.56 -25.01
C ARG A 280 -21.55 -19.31 -25.79
N ASP A 281 -22.76 -19.32 -25.24
CA ASP A 281 -23.89 -20.01 -25.84
C ASP A 281 -24.32 -19.29 -27.14
N LYS A 282 -24.39 -17.95 -27.15
CA LYS A 282 -24.58 -17.17 -28.38
C LYS A 282 -23.53 -17.50 -29.46
N LYS A 283 -22.27 -17.62 -29.08
CA LYS A 283 -21.19 -17.99 -30.02
C LYS A 283 -21.31 -19.42 -30.57
N ARG A 284 -21.84 -20.34 -29.79
CA ARG A 284 -22.14 -21.71 -30.24
C ARG A 284 -23.28 -21.71 -31.27
N ASP A 285 -24.34 -20.95 -30.98
CA ASP A 285 -25.49 -20.87 -31.90
C ASP A 285 -25.10 -20.20 -33.21
N GLU A 286 -24.34 -19.10 -33.20
CA GLU A 286 -23.80 -18.47 -34.42
C GLU A 286 -22.97 -19.45 -35.28
N LYS A 287 -22.14 -20.28 -34.63
CA LYS A 287 -21.33 -21.29 -35.32
C LYS A 287 -22.20 -22.42 -35.91
N ALA A 288 -23.25 -22.81 -35.19
CA ALA A 288 -24.17 -23.84 -35.66
C ALA A 288 -24.97 -23.36 -36.89
N ILE A 289 -25.45 -22.12 -36.88
CA ILE A 289 -26.15 -21.49 -38.01
C ILE A 289 -25.23 -21.42 -39.24
N LYS A 290 -24.01 -20.89 -39.10
CA LYS A 290 -23.07 -20.84 -40.23
C LYS A 290 -22.77 -22.20 -40.84
N LYS A 291 -22.62 -23.22 -39.98
CA LYS A 291 -22.38 -24.58 -40.47
C LYS A 291 -23.58 -25.20 -41.17
N ALA A 292 -24.80 -24.77 -40.83
CA ALA A 292 -26.02 -25.20 -41.50
C ALA A 292 -26.23 -24.49 -42.85
N GLU A 293 -25.72 -23.26 -43.00
CA GLU A 293 -25.75 -22.48 -44.24
C GLU A 293 -24.69 -22.93 -45.26
N GLU A 294 -23.62 -23.56 -44.82
CA GLU A 294 -22.52 -24.05 -45.65
C GLU A 294 -22.74 -25.50 -46.17
N ASN A 295 -23.77 -26.22 -45.69
CA ASN A 295 -24.17 -27.56 -46.15
C ASN A 295 -25.46 -27.52 -46.98
#